data_ca9c771ef7e2b9cfb3ce1c5a5d1076e0
#
_entry.id   ca9c771ef7e2b9cfb3ce1c5a5d1076e0
#
_cell.length_a   1.000
_cell.length_b   1.000
_cell.length_c   1.000
_cell.angle_alpha   90.00
_cell.angle_beta   90.00
_cell.angle_gamma   90.00
#
_symmetry.space_group_name_H-M   'P 1'
#
loop_
_entity.id
_entity.type
_entity.pdbx_description
1 polymer ?
#
loop_
_entity_poly.entity_id
_entity_poly.type
_entity_poly.pdbx_seq_one_letter_code
_entity_poly.pdbx_strand_id
1 'polypeptide(L)'
;MPETFFVVDIEQHNSIVESAYLKRGFNADESAAAAKFSAHASWHGIRTHNAIKALHLDDHFGSKHEHQGCVPNAQIEKRETKFAASEIWNANRKLGQATAYEAMETAIAMADKLSLIHI
;
A
#
# COMPACT_ATOMS: atom_id res chain seq x y z
N MET A 1 17.08 18.96 -22.70
CA MET A 1 15.84 19.72 -22.46
C MET A 1 15.39 19.56 -21.02
N PRO A 2 15.03 20.64 -20.38
CA PRO A 2 14.48 20.50 -19.02
C PRO A 2 13.15 19.73 -19.07
N GLU A 3 12.97 18.83 -18.11
CA GLU A 3 11.71 18.13 -17.96
C GLU A 3 10.64 19.10 -17.46
N THR A 4 9.43 18.94 -17.97
CA THR A 4 8.26 19.71 -17.53
C THR A 4 7.46 18.89 -16.54
N PHE A 5 7.17 19.45 -15.37
CA PHE A 5 6.37 18.83 -14.35
C PHE A 5 5.08 19.61 -14.10
N PHE A 6 4.02 18.89 -13.83
CA PHE A 6 2.78 19.49 -13.35
C PHE A 6 2.75 19.39 -11.82
N VAL A 7 2.36 20.46 -11.19
CA VAL A 7 2.18 20.48 -9.73
C VAL A 7 0.71 20.24 -9.44
N VAL A 8 0.46 19.21 -8.65
CA VAL A 8 -0.91 18.81 -8.23
C VAL A 8 -0.94 18.84 -6.71
N ASP A 9 -1.96 19.47 -6.13
CA ASP A 9 -2.08 19.45 -4.68
C ASP A 9 -2.39 18.05 -4.13
N ILE A 10 -2.08 17.83 -2.86
CA ILE A 10 -2.18 16.51 -2.24
C ILE A 10 -3.61 15.98 -2.21
N GLU A 11 -4.59 16.84 -2.01
CA GLU A 11 -5.99 16.42 -1.97
C GLU A 11 -6.46 15.92 -3.32
N GLN A 12 -6.14 16.65 -4.38
CA GLN A 12 -6.47 16.25 -5.75
C GLN A 12 -5.76 14.96 -6.13
N HIS A 13 -4.46 14.85 -5.82
CA HIS A 13 -3.68 13.63 -6.03
C HIS A 13 -4.35 12.42 -5.37
N ASN A 14 -4.65 12.53 -4.09
CA ASN A 14 -5.24 11.43 -3.34
C ASN A 14 -6.62 11.06 -3.87
N SER A 15 -7.45 12.03 -4.21
CA SER A 15 -8.78 11.80 -4.78
C SER A 15 -8.70 11.01 -6.09
N ILE A 16 -7.78 11.37 -6.98
CA ILE A 16 -7.59 10.69 -8.26
C ILE A 16 -7.13 9.24 -8.04
N VAL A 17 -6.12 9.04 -7.21
CA VAL A 17 -5.59 7.70 -6.94
C VAL A 17 -6.62 6.81 -6.25
N GLU A 18 -7.26 7.30 -5.20
CA GLU A 18 -8.32 6.57 -4.51
C GLU A 18 -9.45 6.16 -5.44
N SER A 19 -9.90 7.09 -6.29
CA SER A 19 -10.97 6.82 -7.25
C SER A 19 -10.58 5.72 -8.24
N ALA A 20 -9.35 5.69 -8.70
CA ALA A 20 -8.86 4.65 -9.61
C ALA A 20 -8.90 3.26 -8.96
N TYR A 21 -8.47 3.16 -7.70
CA TYR A 21 -8.51 1.88 -6.96
C TYR A 21 -9.93 1.47 -6.63
N LEU A 22 -10.78 2.40 -6.16
CA LEU A 22 -12.18 2.12 -5.87
C LEU A 22 -12.94 1.59 -7.09
N LYS A 23 -12.70 2.17 -8.27
CA LYS A 23 -13.32 1.71 -9.51
C LYS A 23 -12.96 0.28 -9.89
N ARG A 24 -11.84 -0.21 -9.42
CA ARG A 24 -11.40 -1.59 -9.67
C ARG A 24 -11.78 -2.56 -8.54
N GLY A 25 -12.58 -2.10 -7.59
CA GLY A 25 -13.16 -2.94 -6.56
C GLY A 25 -12.36 -3.02 -5.27
N PHE A 26 -11.25 -2.31 -5.14
CA PHE A 26 -10.55 -2.20 -3.86
C PHE A 26 -11.40 -1.43 -2.86
N ASN A 27 -11.32 -1.77 -1.58
CA ASN A 27 -12.09 -1.08 -0.55
C ASN A 27 -11.50 0.30 -0.22
N ALA A 28 -12.20 1.05 0.64
CA ALA A 28 -11.79 2.41 1.01
C ALA A 28 -10.41 2.43 1.70
N ASP A 29 -10.13 1.49 2.59
CA ASP A 29 -8.86 1.42 3.31
C ASP A 29 -7.70 1.10 2.37
N GLU A 30 -7.89 0.14 1.47
CA GLU A 30 -6.90 -0.22 0.45
C GLU A 30 -6.62 0.97 -0.49
N SER A 31 -7.65 1.65 -0.92
CA SER A 31 -7.54 2.80 -1.83
C SER A 31 -6.83 3.98 -1.15
N ALA A 32 -7.14 4.24 0.11
CA ALA A 32 -6.46 5.26 0.91
C ALA A 32 -4.98 4.93 1.13
N ALA A 33 -4.67 3.67 1.40
CA ALA A 33 -3.28 3.21 1.55
C ALA A 33 -2.49 3.39 0.24
N ALA A 34 -3.10 3.07 -0.90
CA ALA A 34 -2.48 3.27 -2.21
C ALA A 34 -2.20 4.75 -2.49
N ALA A 35 -3.13 5.63 -2.17
CA ALA A 35 -2.97 7.08 -2.33
C ALA A 35 -1.83 7.60 -1.44
N LYS A 36 -1.82 7.20 -0.18
CA LYS A 36 -0.77 7.57 0.78
C LYS A 36 0.62 7.11 0.32
N PHE A 37 0.74 5.88 -0.11
CA PHE A 37 1.98 5.33 -0.64
C PHE A 37 2.45 6.12 -1.87
N SER A 38 1.55 6.38 -2.82
CA SER A 38 1.86 7.12 -4.03
C SER A 38 2.31 8.56 -3.74
N ALA A 39 1.67 9.22 -2.78
CA ALA A 39 2.05 10.56 -2.35
C ALA A 39 3.46 10.58 -1.74
N HIS A 40 3.77 9.62 -0.88
CA HIS A 40 5.10 9.49 -0.30
C HIS A 40 6.17 9.23 -1.37
N ALA A 41 5.88 8.36 -2.32
CA ALA A 41 6.79 8.08 -3.43
C ALA A 41 7.07 9.34 -4.26
N SER A 42 6.03 10.12 -4.56
CA SER A 42 6.16 11.38 -5.29
C SER A 42 6.99 12.40 -4.50
N TRP A 43 6.76 12.51 -3.20
CA TRP A 43 7.50 13.41 -2.32
C TRP A 43 9.00 13.09 -2.31
N HIS A 44 9.36 11.82 -2.39
CA HIS A 44 10.75 11.37 -2.44
C HIS A 44 11.32 11.28 -3.86
N GLY A 45 10.59 11.74 -4.87
CA GLY A 45 11.06 11.76 -6.26
C GLY A 45 11.09 10.38 -6.93
N ILE A 46 10.38 9.38 -6.39
CA ILE A 46 10.33 8.03 -6.94
C ILE A 46 9.28 7.99 -8.05
N ARG A 47 9.72 7.80 -9.29
CA ARG A 47 8.83 7.87 -10.47
C ARG A 47 8.15 6.54 -10.81
N THR A 48 8.72 5.43 -10.40
CA THR A 48 8.23 4.09 -10.76
C THR A 48 7.09 3.60 -9.88
N HIS A 49 6.93 4.17 -8.68
CA HIS A 49 5.99 3.71 -7.66
C HIS A 49 5.09 4.83 -7.12
N ASN A 50 4.89 5.86 -7.89
CA ASN A 50 3.98 6.97 -7.56
C ASN A 50 2.59 6.74 -8.17
N ALA A 51 1.83 7.81 -8.41
CA ALA A 51 0.47 7.75 -8.97
C ALA A 51 0.37 7.04 -10.33
N ILE A 52 1.49 6.86 -11.04
CA ILE A 52 1.50 6.13 -12.31
C ILE A 52 0.97 4.70 -12.16
N LYS A 53 1.11 4.11 -10.98
CA LYS A 53 0.56 2.77 -10.71
C LYS A 53 -0.96 2.71 -10.83
N ALA A 54 -1.64 3.81 -10.58
CA ALA A 54 -3.10 3.89 -10.74
C ALA A 54 -3.53 3.79 -12.21
N LEU A 55 -2.65 4.16 -13.15
CA LEU A 55 -2.90 4.03 -14.59
C LEU A 55 -2.71 2.60 -15.09
N HIS A 56 -1.94 1.80 -14.38
CA HIS A 56 -1.52 0.46 -14.81
C HIS A 56 -2.18 -0.66 -14.00
N LEU A 57 -3.31 -0.40 -13.35
CA LEU A 57 -3.95 -1.39 -12.48
C LEU A 57 -4.38 -2.66 -13.20
N ASP A 58 -4.75 -2.55 -14.46
CA ASP A 58 -5.23 -3.68 -15.27
C ASP A 58 -4.15 -4.26 -16.20
N ASP A 59 -2.94 -3.68 -16.20
CA ASP A 59 -1.83 -4.16 -17.01
C ASP A 59 -1.20 -5.43 -16.41
N HIS A 60 -0.41 -6.13 -17.24
CA HIS A 60 0.25 -7.38 -16.82
C HIS A 60 1.03 -7.28 -15.52
N PHE A 61 1.65 -6.15 -15.26
CA PHE A 61 2.37 -5.88 -14.01
C PHE A 61 1.59 -5.01 -13.03
N GLY A 62 0.32 -4.78 -13.32
CA GLY A 62 -0.55 -3.95 -12.48
C GLY A 62 -1.06 -4.66 -11.25
N SER A 63 -1.61 -3.87 -10.33
CA SER A 63 -2.09 -4.37 -9.04
C SER A 63 -3.28 -5.32 -9.15
N LYS A 64 -3.98 -5.32 -10.27
CA LYS A 64 -5.19 -6.14 -10.48
C LYS A 64 -5.12 -7.00 -11.73
N HIS A 65 -3.97 -7.42 -12.15
CA HIS A 65 -3.89 -8.34 -13.29
C HIS A 65 -4.53 -9.68 -12.94
N GLU A 66 -5.38 -10.19 -13.83
CA GLU A 66 -6.31 -11.31 -13.58
C GLU A 66 -5.68 -12.53 -12.89
N HIS A 67 -4.49 -12.92 -13.28
CA HIS A 67 -3.86 -14.13 -12.73
C HIS A 67 -2.65 -13.85 -11.83
N GLN A 68 -2.19 -12.63 -11.74
CA GLN A 68 -0.95 -12.28 -11.03
C GLN A 68 -1.05 -11.04 -10.15
N GLY A 69 -2.12 -10.27 -10.26
CA GLY A 69 -2.32 -9.05 -9.49
C GLY A 69 -2.92 -9.30 -8.11
N CYS A 70 -3.21 -8.21 -7.44
CA CYS A 70 -3.84 -8.23 -6.13
C CYS A 70 -5.32 -8.62 -6.22
N VAL A 71 -5.81 -9.26 -5.18
CA VAL A 71 -7.22 -9.55 -5.01
C VAL A 71 -7.85 -8.43 -4.18
N PRO A 72 -8.77 -7.64 -4.76
CA PRO A 72 -9.47 -6.60 -3.99
C PRO A 72 -10.20 -7.18 -2.77
N ASN A 73 -10.11 -6.49 -1.66
CA ASN A 73 -10.74 -6.88 -0.39
C ASN A 73 -10.21 -8.19 0.22
N ALA A 74 -9.06 -8.68 -0.21
CA ALA A 74 -8.47 -9.87 0.38
C ALA A 74 -8.22 -9.69 1.88
N GLN A 75 -8.40 -10.76 2.64
CA GLN A 75 -8.22 -10.75 4.08
C GLN A 75 -6.85 -11.32 4.45
N ILE A 76 -6.17 -10.65 5.35
CA ILE A 76 -4.89 -11.12 5.88
C ILE A 76 -5.16 -12.19 6.93
N GLU A 77 -4.56 -13.36 6.76
CA GLU A 77 -4.54 -14.40 7.78
C GLU A 77 -3.31 -14.19 8.66
N LYS A 78 -3.55 -13.93 9.94
CA LYS A 78 -2.49 -13.70 10.91
C LYS A 78 -2.31 -14.94 11.77
N ARG A 79 -1.06 -15.38 11.90
CA ARG A 79 -0.71 -16.56 12.68
C ARG A 79 0.32 -16.16 13.75
N GLU A 80 0.00 -16.47 14.99
CA GLU A 80 0.96 -16.31 16.08
C GLU A 80 2.06 -17.36 15.97
N THR A 81 3.24 -17.01 16.44
CA THR A 81 4.36 -17.93 16.58
C THR A 81 4.64 -18.19 18.05
N LYS A 82 5.57 -19.09 18.34
CA LYS A 82 6.04 -19.31 19.72
C LYS A 82 6.82 -18.12 20.30
N PHE A 83 7.17 -17.14 19.47
CA PHE A 83 7.90 -15.94 19.90
C PHE A 83 6.94 -14.77 20.02
N ALA A 84 6.98 -14.07 21.15
CA ALA A 84 6.08 -12.94 21.42
C ALA A 84 6.29 -11.75 20.47
N ALA A 85 7.50 -11.60 19.92
CA ALA A 85 7.85 -10.51 19.01
C ALA A 85 7.76 -10.90 17.52
N SER A 86 6.97 -11.92 17.19
CA SER A 86 6.91 -12.45 15.83
C SER A 86 5.51 -12.93 15.48
N GLU A 87 5.08 -12.62 14.28
CA GLU A 87 3.87 -13.17 13.66
C GLU A 87 4.21 -13.60 12.22
N ILE A 88 3.46 -14.55 11.71
CA ILE A 88 3.52 -14.94 10.30
C ILE A 88 2.17 -14.61 9.67
N TRP A 89 2.19 -13.87 8.57
CA TRP A 89 1.00 -13.45 7.87
C TRP A 89 0.93 -14.06 6.48
N ASN A 90 -0.26 -14.51 6.09
CA ASN A 90 -0.59 -14.80 4.71
C ASN A 90 -1.51 -13.67 4.22
N ALA A 91 -1.02 -12.84 3.33
CA ALA A 91 -1.77 -11.69 2.82
C ALA A 91 -2.84 -12.07 1.79
N ASN A 92 -2.87 -13.31 1.32
CA ASN A 92 -3.86 -13.78 0.34
C ASN A 92 -3.95 -12.89 -0.91
N ARG A 93 -2.80 -12.39 -1.37
CA ARG A 93 -2.69 -11.47 -2.51
C ARG A 93 -3.38 -10.12 -2.27
N LYS A 94 -3.51 -9.69 -1.03
CA LYS A 94 -3.98 -8.35 -0.70
C LYS A 94 -3.05 -7.28 -1.28
N LEU A 95 -3.60 -6.11 -1.56
CA LEU A 95 -2.82 -4.97 -2.04
C LEU A 95 -1.60 -4.71 -1.14
N GLY A 96 -0.40 -4.72 -1.74
CA GLY A 96 0.86 -4.64 -1.01
C GLY A 96 1.01 -3.38 -0.17
N GLN A 97 0.58 -2.23 -0.67
CA GLN A 97 0.64 -0.96 0.06
C GLN A 97 -0.16 -1.04 1.36
N ALA A 98 -1.38 -1.56 1.31
CA ALA A 98 -2.22 -1.73 2.49
C ALA A 98 -1.62 -2.74 3.47
N THR A 99 -1.12 -3.85 2.96
CA THR A 99 -0.49 -4.90 3.76
C THR A 99 0.77 -4.39 4.48
N ALA A 100 1.60 -3.63 3.78
CA ALA A 100 2.83 -3.09 4.34
C ALA A 100 2.57 -2.08 5.46
N TYR A 101 1.61 -1.20 5.29
CA TYR A 101 1.23 -0.26 6.36
C TYR A 101 0.69 -0.98 7.58
N GLU A 102 -0.19 -1.96 7.40
CA GLU A 102 -0.74 -2.74 8.50
C GLU A 102 0.34 -3.53 9.22
N ALA A 103 1.27 -4.12 8.49
CA ALA A 103 2.40 -4.85 9.08
C ALA A 103 3.30 -3.93 9.89
N MET A 104 3.57 -2.72 9.40
CA MET A 104 4.37 -1.74 10.12
C MET A 104 3.69 -1.28 11.41
N GLU A 105 2.40 -0.98 11.35
CA GLU A 105 1.62 -0.59 12.54
C GLU A 105 1.61 -1.70 13.58
N THR A 106 1.46 -2.94 13.16
CA THR A 106 1.52 -4.11 14.04
C THR A 106 2.91 -4.26 14.66
N ALA A 107 3.97 -4.09 13.87
CA ALA A 107 5.33 -4.17 14.38
C ALA A 107 5.64 -3.07 15.42
N ILE A 108 5.15 -1.85 15.19
CA ILE A 108 5.28 -0.75 16.14
C ILE A 108 4.56 -1.09 17.44
N ALA A 109 3.33 -1.59 17.38
CA ALA A 109 2.55 -1.98 18.54
C ALA A 109 3.23 -3.11 19.32
N MET A 110 3.82 -4.08 18.64
CA MET A 110 4.63 -5.14 19.28
C MET A 110 5.84 -4.57 20.00
N ALA A 111 6.57 -3.66 19.36
CA ALA A 111 7.75 -3.04 19.94
C ALA A 111 7.40 -2.27 21.22
N ASP A 112 6.33 -1.50 21.21
CA ASP A 112 5.84 -0.79 22.38
C ASP A 112 5.47 -1.74 23.52
N LYS A 113 4.69 -2.76 23.21
CA LYS A 113 4.20 -3.73 24.18
C LYS A 113 5.32 -4.54 24.82
N LEU A 114 6.33 -4.88 24.05
CA LEU A 114 7.43 -5.74 24.50
C LEU A 114 8.66 -4.96 24.94
N SER A 115 8.60 -3.63 24.92
CA SER A 115 9.72 -2.75 25.31
C SER A 115 11.00 -3.04 24.51
N LEU A 116 10.87 -3.36 23.24
CA LEU A 116 12.01 -3.72 22.38
C LEU A 116 12.93 -2.54 22.06
N ILE A 117 12.50 -1.32 22.37
CA ILE A 117 13.24 -0.08 22.07
C ILE A 117 13.97 0.45 23.31
N HIS A 118 13.90 -0.24 24.42
CA HIS A 118 14.62 0.13 25.63
C HIS A 118 16.09 -0.28 25.55
N ILE A 119 16.89 0.72 25.38
CA ILE A 119 18.33 0.56 25.44
C ILE A 119 18.88 1.61 26.41
#